data_fa9cd5bd2f99b4e2f3782ccc9cb98d96
#
_entry.id   fa9cd5bd2f99b4e2f3782ccc9cb98d96
#
_cell.length_a   1.000
_cell.length_b   1.000
_cell.length_c   1.000
_cell.angle_alpha   90.00
_cell.angle_beta   90.00
_cell.angle_gamma   90.00
#
_symmetry.space_group_name_H-M   'P 1'
#
loop_
_entity.id
_entity.type
_entity.pdbx_description
1 polymer ?
#
loop_
_entity_poly.entity_id
_entity_poly.type
_entity_poly.pdbx_seq_one_letter_code
_entity_poly.pdbx_strand_id
1 'polypeptide(L)'
;MDEVVKVLSQEYVIKHVDVIDKDTTVLGMINHIENTIYIKNNLPPEKEKVTLIHEIHHAIFEQLGFDDEHDNEHLIKSLSTAIYQVLHGNKNYLL
;
A
#
# COMPACT_ATOMS: atom_id res chain seq x y z
N MET A 1 6.62 12.43 13.97
CA MET A 1 7.26 12.50 12.64
C MET A 1 6.59 11.49 11.72
N ASP A 2 6.22 11.92 10.54
CA ASP A 2 5.55 11.01 9.59
C ASP A 2 6.55 10.01 9.01
N GLU A 3 6.10 8.79 8.82
CA GLU A 3 6.87 7.78 8.11
C GLU A 3 6.81 8.05 6.60
N VAL A 4 7.89 7.70 5.90
CA VAL A 4 8.01 7.90 4.46
C VAL A 4 8.42 6.58 3.82
N VAL A 5 7.79 6.24 2.71
CA VAL A 5 8.21 5.10 1.89
C VAL A 5 8.56 5.60 0.50
N LYS A 6 9.69 5.13 -0.02
CA LYS A 6 10.11 5.46 -1.38
C LYS A 6 9.65 4.35 -2.32
N VAL A 7 8.91 4.72 -3.36
CA VAL A 7 8.44 3.79 -4.38
C VAL A 7 8.95 4.30 -5.72
N LEU A 8 9.95 3.61 -6.26
CA LEU A 8 10.62 4.01 -7.50
C LEU A 8 11.13 5.45 -7.39
N SER A 9 10.63 6.38 -8.21
CA SER A 9 11.11 7.75 -8.24
C SER A 9 10.39 8.69 -7.28
N GLN A 10 9.38 8.20 -6.54
CA GLN A 10 8.54 9.04 -5.69
C GLN A 10 8.63 8.64 -4.22
N GLU A 11 8.55 9.64 -3.34
CA GLU A 11 8.41 9.40 -1.91
C GLU A 11 6.97 9.67 -1.50
N TYR A 12 6.42 8.77 -0.68
CA TYR A 12 5.06 8.89 -0.16
C TYR A 12 5.12 8.98 1.35
N VAL A 13 4.37 9.95 1.90
CA VAL A 13 4.19 10.06 3.34
C VAL A 13 3.10 9.06 3.75
N ILE A 14 3.34 8.32 4.82
CA ILE A 14 2.35 7.39 5.37
C ILE A 14 1.67 8.06 6.54
N LYS A 15 0.35 8.19 6.47
CA LYS A 15 -0.46 8.78 7.54
C LYS A 15 -1.47 7.77 8.05
N HIS A 16 -1.53 7.62 9.36
CA HIS A 16 -2.51 6.76 10.01
C HIS A 16 -3.71 7.61 10.41
N VAL A 17 -4.90 7.17 10.04
CA VAL A 17 -6.14 7.91 10.28
C VAL A 17 -7.24 6.98 10.78
N ASP A 18 -8.22 7.53 11.49
CA ASP A 18 -9.31 6.72 12.04
C ASP A 18 -10.33 6.30 10.97
N VAL A 19 -10.59 7.18 10.02
CA VAL A 19 -11.54 6.94 8.92
C VAL A 19 -10.96 7.49 7.63
N ILE A 20 -11.07 6.72 6.55
CA ILE A 20 -10.62 7.12 5.23
C ILE A 20 -11.84 7.43 4.37
N ASP A 21 -11.87 8.65 3.82
CA ASP A 21 -12.92 9.11 2.89
C ASP A 21 -14.33 8.86 3.45
N LYS A 22 -14.51 9.07 4.76
CA LYS A 22 -15.78 8.90 5.47
C LYS A 22 -16.35 7.46 5.39
N ASP A 23 -15.56 6.49 4.96
CA ASP A 23 -15.97 5.10 4.84
C ASP A 23 -15.20 4.24 5.84
N THR A 24 -15.89 3.70 6.83
CA THR A 24 -15.26 2.92 7.90
C THR A 24 -14.76 1.56 7.42
N THR A 25 -15.12 1.12 6.22
CA THR A 25 -14.68 -0.17 5.66
C THR A 25 -13.40 -0.07 4.85
N VAL A 26 -12.98 1.14 4.48
CA VAL A 26 -11.75 1.36 3.70
C VAL A 26 -10.54 1.28 4.63
N LEU A 27 -9.57 0.43 4.29
CA LEU A 27 -8.39 0.20 5.13
C LEU A 27 -7.20 1.04 4.71
N GLY A 28 -7.11 1.41 3.43
CA GLY A 28 -6.01 2.21 2.91
C GLY A 28 -6.42 2.97 1.66
N MET A 29 -5.67 4.01 1.35
CA MET A 29 -5.89 4.84 0.16
C MET A 29 -4.58 5.53 -0.20
N ILE A 30 -4.34 5.70 -1.50
CA ILE A 30 -3.21 6.49 -1.98
C ILE A 30 -3.73 7.73 -2.69
N ASN A 31 -3.10 8.86 -2.40
CA ASN A 31 -3.34 10.11 -3.10
C ASN A 31 -2.07 10.44 -3.89
N HIS A 32 -2.13 10.27 -5.22
CA HIS A 32 -0.97 10.47 -6.10
C HIS A 32 -0.61 11.95 -6.26
N ILE A 33 -1.56 12.84 -6.06
CA ILE A 33 -1.30 14.29 -6.17
C ILE A 33 -0.52 14.77 -4.95
N GLU A 34 -0.92 14.32 -3.78
CA GLU A 34 -0.28 14.70 -2.51
C GLU A 34 0.91 13.78 -2.15
N ASN A 35 1.13 12.71 -2.88
CA ASN A 35 2.11 11.67 -2.55
C ASN A 35 1.95 11.20 -1.11
N THR A 36 0.74 10.82 -0.76
CA THR A 36 0.39 10.38 0.59
C THR A 36 -0.36 9.05 0.53
N ILE A 37 0.02 8.13 1.41
CA ILE A 37 -0.68 6.87 1.63
C ILE A 37 -1.36 6.96 2.99
N TYR A 38 -2.66 6.76 3.01
CA TYR A 38 -3.45 6.73 4.24
C TYR A 38 -3.68 5.28 4.64
N ILE A 39 -3.43 4.98 5.91
CA ILE A 39 -3.66 3.64 6.47
C ILE A 39 -4.58 3.81 7.68
N LYS A 40 -5.59 2.98 7.79
CA LYS A 40 -6.50 3.02 8.92
C LYS A 40 -5.77 2.65 10.22
N ASN A 41 -6.05 3.38 11.28
CA ASN A 41 -5.50 3.12 12.61
C ASN A 41 -5.95 1.77 13.15
N ASN A 42 -5.14 1.19 14.02
CA ASN A 42 -5.48 0.02 14.84
C ASN A 42 -5.73 -1.26 14.04
N LEU A 43 -5.17 -1.38 12.84
CA LEU A 43 -5.21 -2.65 12.12
C LEU A 43 -4.24 -3.65 12.77
N PRO A 44 -4.56 -4.95 12.75
CA PRO A 44 -3.57 -5.96 13.12
C PRO A 44 -2.29 -5.78 12.28
N PRO A 45 -1.10 -6.05 12.83
CA PRO A 45 0.17 -5.76 12.12
C PRO A 45 0.26 -6.38 10.73
N GLU A 46 -0.19 -7.62 10.56
CA GLU A 46 -0.19 -8.26 9.24
C GLU A 46 -1.09 -7.53 8.27
N LYS A 47 -2.29 -7.18 8.70
CA LYS A 47 -3.25 -6.47 7.85
C LYS A 47 -2.75 -5.09 7.46
N GLU A 48 -2.10 -4.40 8.39
CA GLU A 48 -1.48 -3.11 8.08
C GLU A 48 -0.42 -3.22 7.00
N LYS A 49 0.46 -4.22 7.11
CA LYS A 49 1.52 -4.43 6.13
C LYS A 49 0.98 -4.79 4.76
N VAL A 50 0.01 -5.69 4.70
CA VAL A 50 -0.63 -6.06 3.42
C VAL A 50 -1.34 -4.86 2.81
N THR A 51 -2.01 -4.04 3.62
CA THR A 51 -2.68 -2.84 3.14
C THR A 51 -1.67 -1.84 2.56
N LEU A 52 -0.55 -1.64 3.25
CA LEU A 52 0.52 -0.77 2.74
C LEU A 52 1.07 -1.29 1.41
N ILE A 53 1.34 -2.58 1.30
CA ILE A 53 1.82 -3.19 0.07
C ILE A 53 0.80 -3.01 -1.06
N HIS A 54 -0.50 -3.12 -0.74
CA HIS A 54 -1.57 -2.86 -1.70
C HIS A 54 -1.48 -1.45 -2.29
N GLU A 55 -1.32 -0.43 -1.45
CA GLU A 55 -1.20 0.94 -1.92
C GLU A 55 0.12 1.16 -2.67
N ILE A 56 1.19 0.50 -2.25
CA ILE A 56 2.47 0.55 -2.97
C ILE A 56 2.32 -0.02 -4.39
N HIS A 57 1.54 -1.08 -4.58
CA HIS A 57 1.27 -1.62 -5.91
C HIS A 57 0.56 -0.60 -6.80
N HIS A 58 -0.41 0.14 -6.25
CA HIS A 58 -1.03 1.23 -7.01
C HIS A 58 0.00 2.26 -7.45
N ALA A 59 0.93 2.62 -6.56
CA ALA A 59 1.99 3.57 -6.88
C ALA A 59 2.92 3.04 -7.98
N ILE A 60 3.30 1.76 -7.89
CA ILE A 60 4.17 1.13 -8.88
C ILE A 60 3.51 1.13 -10.27
N PHE A 61 2.28 0.65 -10.35
CA PHE A 61 1.59 0.57 -11.64
C PHE A 61 1.31 1.96 -12.21
N GLU A 62 1.00 2.93 -11.38
CA GLU A 62 0.80 4.30 -11.84
C GLU A 62 2.08 4.89 -12.41
N GLN A 63 3.21 4.73 -11.73
CA GLN A 63 4.49 5.26 -12.20
C GLN A 63 5.00 4.56 -13.45
N LEU A 64 4.72 3.27 -13.61
CA LEU A 64 5.14 2.49 -14.78
C LEU A 64 4.17 2.59 -15.95
N GLY A 65 3.03 3.26 -15.78
CA GLY A 65 2.05 3.44 -16.84
C GLY A 65 1.19 2.22 -17.11
N PHE A 66 1.08 1.31 -16.15
CA PHE A 66 0.18 0.15 -16.25
C PHE A 66 -1.21 0.53 -15.74
N ASP A 67 -1.95 1.30 -16.54
CA ASP A 67 -3.22 1.86 -16.12
C ASP A 67 -4.29 0.79 -15.88
N ASP A 68 -4.37 -0.21 -16.74
CA ASP A 68 -5.34 -1.31 -16.58
C ASP A 68 -5.06 -2.10 -15.32
N GLU A 69 -3.78 -2.38 -15.04
CA GLU A 69 -3.36 -3.10 -13.83
C GLU A 69 -3.59 -2.27 -12.58
N HIS A 70 -3.35 -0.96 -12.66
CA HIS A 70 -3.64 -0.03 -11.55
C HIS A 70 -5.12 -0.08 -11.15
N ASP A 71 -6.02 -0.21 -12.13
CA ASP A 71 -7.47 -0.25 -11.90
C ASP A 71 -7.98 -1.64 -11.55
N ASN A 72 -7.12 -2.65 -11.59
CA ASN A 72 -7.51 -4.04 -11.31
C ASN A 72 -7.32 -4.38 -9.83
N GLU A 73 -8.34 -4.11 -9.02
CA GLU A 73 -8.28 -4.34 -7.57
C GLU A 73 -8.07 -5.80 -7.19
N HIS A 74 -8.65 -6.74 -7.95
CA HIS A 74 -8.45 -8.16 -7.68
C HIS A 74 -6.99 -8.56 -7.88
N LEU A 75 -6.36 -8.09 -8.94
CA LEU A 75 -4.94 -8.35 -9.20
C LEU A 75 -4.07 -7.78 -8.09
N ILE A 76 -4.28 -6.50 -7.73
CA ILE A 76 -3.49 -5.83 -6.72
C ILE A 76 -3.65 -6.51 -5.36
N LYS A 77 -4.88 -6.84 -4.98
CA LYS A 77 -5.15 -7.52 -3.71
C LYS A 77 -4.45 -8.88 -3.65
N SER A 78 -4.54 -9.66 -4.71
CA SER A 78 -3.93 -10.98 -4.78
C SER A 78 -2.41 -10.90 -4.73
N LEU A 79 -1.80 -10.01 -5.52
CA LEU A 79 -0.36 -9.81 -5.53
C LEU A 79 0.15 -9.31 -4.19
N SER A 80 -0.55 -8.39 -3.55
CA SER A 80 -0.12 -7.83 -2.26
C SER A 80 -0.07 -8.89 -1.19
N THR A 81 -1.08 -9.76 -1.14
CA THR A 81 -1.11 -10.87 -0.19
C THR A 81 0.02 -11.86 -0.49
N ALA A 82 0.21 -12.23 -1.75
CA ALA A 82 1.24 -13.19 -2.14
C ALA A 82 2.65 -12.64 -1.85
N ILE A 83 2.91 -11.39 -2.21
CA ILE A 83 4.23 -10.78 -1.99
C ILE A 83 4.52 -10.65 -0.50
N TYR A 84 3.53 -10.24 0.29
CA TYR A 84 3.72 -10.18 1.74
C TYR A 84 4.13 -11.55 2.29
N GLN A 85 3.45 -12.62 1.87
CA GLN A 85 3.75 -13.97 2.35
C GLN A 85 5.14 -14.43 1.92
N VAL A 86 5.54 -14.13 0.69
CA VAL A 86 6.89 -14.49 0.20
C VAL A 86 7.96 -13.75 1.01
N LEU A 87 7.81 -12.45 1.22
CA LEU A 87 8.78 -11.66 1.97
C LEU A 87 8.83 -12.12 3.44
N HIS A 88 7.68 -12.30 4.05
CA HIS A 88 7.59 -12.70 5.47
C HIS A 88 8.18 -14.08 5.70
N GLY A 89 7.92 -15.02 4.78
CA GLY A 89 8.44 -16.39 4.89
C GLY A 89 9.91 -16.54 4.52
N ASN A 90 10.54 -15.52 3.94
CA ASN A 90 11.91 -15.58 3.45
C ASN A 90 12.75 -14.38 3.89
N LYS A 91 12.55 -13.92 5.12
CA LYS A 91 13.23 -12.74 5.64
C LYS A 91 14.75 -12.81 5.56
N ASN A 92 15.30 -13.99 5.80
CA ASN A 92 16.76 -14.16 5.81
C ASN A 92 17.40 -13.95 4.43
N TYR A 93 16.62 -14.04 3.38
CA TYR A 93 17.12 -13.95 2.00
C TYR A 93 16.63 -12.69 1.27
N LEU A 94 15.49 -12.14 1.65
CA LEU A 94 14.84 -11.08 0.90
C LEU A 94 14.76 -9.74 1.64
N LEU A 95 14.99 -9.75 2.94
CA LEU A 95 14.90 -8.50 3.73
C LEU A 95 16.17 -8.27 4.57
#